data_351794fab88211c64018603bb99ad239
#
_entry.id   351794fab88211c64018603bb99ad239
#
_cell.length_a   1.000
_cell.length_b   1.000
_cell.length_c   1.000
_cell.angle_alpha   90.00
_cell.angle_beta   90.00
_cell.angle_gamma   90.00
#
_symmetry.space_group_name_H-M   'P 1'
#
loop_
_entity.id
_entity.type
_entity.pdbx_description
1 polymer ?
#
loop_
_entity_poly.entity_id
_entity_poly.type
_entity_poly.pdbx_seq_one_letter_code
_entity_poly.pdbx_strand_id
1 'polypeptide(L)'
;VSGNVDYHRHIDQEGYFDWWKRDKKEDEPGYITDLITEDALSFIDRKKDKPFFLVLHHGAPHYPLQDRETPGFRVIGKGNRDQPKQKVDRKAVYSKMVEIMDEGVGRIVSKLEELDLRKNTLIVFCSDNGPAPDGSSGGLRGRKGQVFEGGHRVPGIFNWPSRLPKGEVCQTPILTMDLLPTFVSMAGGKIGPQRKLDGIDVTRALKGAVITRKPLFWKHGASLAVRDGDWKLVVTVGKKKKQVLLFNLAKDRNEVNNLS
;
A
#
# COMPACT_ATOMS: atom_id res chain seq x y z
N VAL A 1 14.22 3.93 5.49
CA VAL A 1 13.48 4.45 6.67
C VAL A 1 12.46 3.43 7.14
N SER A 2 12.18 3.38 8.44
CA SER A 2 11.06 2.62 9.00
C SER A 2 9.71 3.29 8.66
N GLY A 3 8.61 2.54 8.75
CA GLY A 3 7.28 3.08 8.44
C GLY A 3 6.73 4.08 9.48
N ASN A 4 7.46 4.36 10.56
CA ASN A 4 7.02 5.22 11.65
C ASN A 4 8.13 6.23 12.03
N VAL A 5 8.40 7.13 11.12
CA VAL A 5 9.46 8.13 11.20
C VAL A 5 8.87 9.54 11.18
N ASP A 6 9.45 10.48 11.90
CA ASP A 6 9.14 11.91 11.81
C ASP A 6 9.47 12.42 10.40
N TYR A 7 8.51 13.00 9.70
CA TYR A 7 8.63 13.36 8.29
C TYR A 7 9.57 14.52 8.00
N HIS A 8 9.98 15.27 9.03
CA HIS A 8 10.89 16.40 8.89
C HIS A 8 12.24 16.18 9.57
N ARG A 9 12.25 15.49 10.70
CA ARG A 9 13.48 15.24 11.49
C ARG A 9 14.08 13.87 11.24
N HIS A 10 13.37 13.01 10.53
CA HIS A 10 13.79 11.66 10.18
C HIS A 10 14.16 10.78 11.39
N ILE A 11 13.48 11.01 12.50
CA ILE A 11 13.68 10.28 13.76
C ILE A 11 12.57 9.24 13.90
N ASP A 12 12.93 7.98 14.15
CA ASP A 12 11.99 6.89 14.36
C ASP A 12 11.31 6.95 15.73
N GLN A 13 10.41 6.02 16.01
CA GLN A 13 9.68 5.96 17.27
C GLN A 13 10.56 5.63 18.49
N GLU A 14 11.72 5.05 18.29
CA GLU A 14 12.69 4.72 19.34
C GLU A 14 13.69 5.85 19.59
N GLY A 15 13.62 6.94 18.84
CA GLY A 15 14.48 8.10 18.97
C GLY A 15 15.79 8.00 18.20
N TYR A 16 15.86 7.11 17.22
CA TYR A 16 17.04 7.01 16.34
C TYR A 16 16.80 7.76 15.05
N PHE A 17 17.85 8.38 14.54
CA PHE A 17 17.84 8.94 13.19
C PHE A 17 17.75 7.81 12.16
N ASP A 18 16.78 7.86 11.24
CA ASP A 18 16.41 6.76 10.34
C ASP A 18 16.17 7.22 8.89
N TRP A 19 17.06 8.02 8.35
CA TRP A 19 17.12 8.32 6.92
C TRP A 19 18.39 7.71 6.32
N TRP A 20 18.21 6.88 5.31
CA TRP A 20 19.30 6.08 4.74
C TRP A 20 19.38 6.29 3.24
N LYS A 21 20.60 6.52 2.76
CA LYS A 21 20.94 6.40 1.34
C LYS A 21 21.92 5.25 1.18
N ARG A 22 21.46 4.18 0.49
CA ARG A 22 22.15 2.89 0.40
C ARG A 22 22.36 2.29 1.80
N ASP A 23 23.60 2.19 2.24
CA ASP A 23 24.04 1.59 3.51
C ASP A 23 24.45 2.62 4.58
N LYS A 24 24.25 3.92 4.31
CA LYS A 24 24.67 4.99 5.19
C LYS A 24 23.48 5.85 5.62
N LYS A 25 23.54 6.32 6.87
CA LYS A 25 22.64 7.35 7.34
C LYS A 25 23.14 8.70 6.83
N GLU A 26 22.26 9.46 6.21
CA GLU A 26 22.55 10.78 5.66
C GLU A 26 21.58 11.81 6.24
N ASP A 27 22.10 12.92 6.72
CA ASP A 27 21.27 14.05 7.15
C ASP A 27 20.89 14.87 5.91
N GLU A 28 19.70 14.61 5.39
CA GLU A 28 19.14 15.31 4.25
C GLU A 28 17.89 16.06 4.70
N PRO A 29 17.94 17.39 4.77
CA PRO A 29 16.79 18.17 5.21
C PRO A 29 15.66 18.09 4.19
N GLY A 30 14.43 17.98 4.67
CA GLY A 30 13.24 17.98 3.81
C GLY A 30 12.12 17.12 4.34
N TYR A 31 10.99 17.19 3.66
CA TYR A 31 9.82 16.38 3.95
C TYR A 31 9.93 15.02 3.25
N ILE A 32 9.87 13.93 4.00
CA ILE A 32 10.15 12.57 3.50
C ILE A 32 9.41 12.23 2.20
N THR A 33 8.12 12.58 2.10
CA THR A 33 7.32 12.26 0.89
C THR A 33 7.87 12.95 -0.34
N ASP A 34 8.34 14.19 -0.19
CA ASP A 34 8.99 14.95 -1.28
C ASP A 34 10.34 14.35 -1.62
N LEU A 35 11.17 14.04 -0.62
CA LEU A 35 12.49 13.43 -0.82
C LEU A 35 12.40 12.10 -1.57
N ILE A 36 11.43 11.23 -1.22
CA ILE A 36 11.17 9.98 -1.94
C ILE A 36 10.78 10.26 -3.40
N THR A 37 9.96 11.28 -3.64
CA THR A 37 9.55 11.67 -4.99
C THR A 37 10.76 12.17 -5.80
N GLU A 38 11.61 13.03 -5.24
CA GLU A 38 12.82 13.54 -5.89
C GLU A 38 13.81 12.40 -6.22
N ASP A 39 14.02 11.48 -5.30
CA ASP A 39 14.87 10.31 -5.54
C ASP A 39 14.32 9.44 -6.68
N ALA A 40 13.00 9.28 -6.78
CA ALA A 40 12.34 8.56 -7.86
C ALA A 40 12.55 9.25 -9.21
N LEU A 41 12.32 10.57 -9.28
CA LEU A 41 12.54 11.36 -10.49
C LEU A 41 13.99 11.28 -10.96
N SER A 42 14.93 11.46 -10.05
CA SER A 42 16.36 11.33 -10.30
C SER A 42 16.75 9.91 -10.77
N PHE A 43 16.15 8.87 -10.19
CA PHE A 43 16.36 7.49 -10.62
C PHE A 43 15.87 7.28 -12.06
N ILE A 44 14.68 7.76 -12.39
CA ILE A 44 14.09 7.64 -13.74
C ILE A 44 15.01 8.31 -14.77
N ASP A 45 15.48 9.54 -14.50
CA ASP A 45 16.42 10.24 -15.38
C ASP A 45 17.70 9.43 -15.63
N ARG A 46 18.28 8.84 -14.59
CA ARG A 46 19.51 8.04 -14.72
C ARG A 46 19.30 6.69 -15.42
N LYS A 47 18.05 6.19 -15.47
CA LYS A 47 17.73 4.86 -16.02
C LYS A 47 16.88 4.88 -17.27
N LYS A 48 16.53 6.05 -17.80
CA LYS A 48 15.63 6.22 -18.95
C LYS A 48 15.98 5.39 -20.18
N ASP A 49 17.26 5.12 -20.40
CA ASP A 49 17.74 4.38 -21.58
C ASP A 49 17.78 2.86 -21.41
N LYS A 50 17.32 2.34 -20.24
CA LYS A 50 17.34 0.91 -19.92
C LYS A 50 16.05 0.48 -19.22
N PRO A 51 15.65 -0.79 -19.35
CA PRO A 51 14.58 -1.33 -18.52
C PRO A 51 14.92 -1.18 -17.04
N PHE A 52 13.93 -0.77 -16.25
CA PHE A 52 14.09 -0.62 -14.80
C PHE A 52 12.89 -1.17 -14.03
N PHE A 53 13.12 -1.48 -12.77
CA PHE A 53 12.10 -1.78 -11.78
C PHE A 53 12.30 -0.84 -10.59
N LEU A 54 11.30 -0.04 -10.30
CA LEU A 54 11.31 0.95 -9.23
C LEU A 54 10.18 0.64 -8.25
N VAL A 55 10.49 0.59 -6.97
CA VAL A 55 9.51 0.43 -5.89
C VAL A 55 9.62 1.62 -4.96
N LEU A 56 8.50 2.33 -4.76
CA LEU A 56 8.40 3.46 -3.86
C LEU A 56 7.57 3.07 -2.66
N HIS A 57 8.18 3.07 -1.49
CA HIS A 57 7.51 2.83 -0.22
C HIS A 57 7.28 4.16 0.49
N HIS A 58 6.16 4.82 0.19
CA HIS A 58 5.77 6.03 0.91
C HIS A 58 5.42 5.71 2.37
N GLY A 59 5.95 6.50 3.31
CA GLY A 59 5.49 6.47 4.69
C GLY A 59 4.11 7.08 4.85
N ALA A 60 3.77 8.09 4.05
CA ALA A 60 2.47 8.75 4.07
C ALA A 60 1.32 7.79 3.69
N PRO A 61 0.17 7.90 4.35
CA PRO A 61 -0.18 8.80 5.46
C PRO A 61 -0.05 8.15 6.85
N HIS A 62 0.99 7.35 7.11
CA HIS A 62 1.20 6.70 8.42
C HIS A 62 1.54 7.74 9.50
N TYR A 63 1.25 7.42 10.77
CA TYR A 63 1.67 8.22 11.91
C TYR A 63 3.22 8.31 11.99
N PRO A 64 3.78 9.47 12.39
CA PRO A 64 3.14 10.70 12.86
C PRO A 64 2.42 11.47 11.75
N LEU A 65 1.29 12.10 12.08
CA LEU A 65 0.55 12.90 11.10
C LEU A 65 1.24 14.25 10.91
N GLN A 66 1.97 14.37 9.82
CA GLN A 66 2.74 15.55 9.47
C GLN A 66 2.64 15.80 7.97
N ASP A 67 2.13 16.96 7.58
CA ASP A 67 2.23 17.50 6.24
C ASP A 67 3.48 18.42 6.13
N ARG A 68 3.63 19.12 5.00
CA ARG A 68 4.76 20.02 4.79
C ARG A 68 4.82 21.18 5.81
N GLU A 69 3.68 21.58 6.37
CA GLU A 69 3.56 22.72 7.28
C GLU A 69 3.62 22.30 8.75
N THR A 70 3.28 21.04 9.04
CA THR A 70 3.30 20.49 10.40
C THR A 70 4.74 20.21 10.85
N PRO A 71 5.27 20.91 11.84
CA PRO A 71 6.68 20.78 12.21
C PRO A 71 7.03 19.39 12.75
N GLY A 72 8.29 19.00 12.56
CA GLY A 72 8.87 17.84 13.21
C GLY A 72 8.90 17.99 14.73
N PHE A 73 8.59 16.93 15.46
CA PHE A 73 8.50 16.98 16.92
C PHE A 73 9.33 15.92 17.63
N ARG A 74 9.74 14.85 16.95
CA ARG A 74 10.52 13.79 17.58
C ARG A 74 11.92 14.24 17.96
N VAL A 75 12.42 13.73 19.07
CA VAL A 75 13.70 14.10 19.66
C VAL A 75 14.60 12.88 19.72
N ILE A 76 15.85 13.04 19.28
CA ILE A 76 16.87 11.98 19.35
C ILE A 76 17.05 11.52 20.80
N GLY A 77 17.19 10.21 20.99
CA GLY A 77 17.39 9.58 22.30
C GLY A 77 16.14 9.45 23.15
N LYS A 78 14.98 9.92 22.67
CA LYS A 78 13.70 9.73 23.36
C LYS A 78 12.86 8.67 22.66
N GLY A 79 12.54 7.59 23.37
CA GLY A 79 11.60 6.59 22.89
C GLY A 79 10.16 7.11 22.83
N ASN A 80 9.26 6.35 22.20
CA ASN A 80 7.90 6.77 21.87
C ASN A 80 7.09 7.33 23.07
N ARG A 81 7.31 6.83 24.29
CA ARG A 81 6.62 7.29 25.51
C ARG A 81 7.05 8.67 25.97
N ASP A 82 8.30 9.04 25.67
CA ASP A 82 8.95 10.28 26.13
C ASP A 82 8.97 11.36 25.05
N GLN A 83 8.46 11.04 23.84
CA GLN A 83 8.33 12.00 22.76
C GLN A 83 7.26 13.07 23.08
N PRO A 84 7.47 14.31 22.62
CA PRO A 84 6.45 15.34 22.72
C PRO A 84 5.13 14.88 22.10
N LYS A 85 4.01 15.29 22.67
CA LYS A 85 2.68 15.00 22.10
C LYS A 85 2.38 15.97 20.98
N GLN A 86 1.99 15.41 19.84
CA GLN A 86 1.56 16.19 18.69
C GLN A 86 0.11 16.70 18.90
N LYS A 87 -0.10 17.99 18.66
CA LYS A 87 -1.43 18.62 18.66
C LYS A 87 -1.72 19.14 17.26
N VAL A 88 -2.52 18.40 16.49
CA VAL A 88 -2.89 18.75 15.12
C VAL A 88 -4.36 18.40 14.87
N ASP A 89 -4.99 19.05 13.90
CA ASP A 89 -6.21 18.52 13.30
C ASP A 89 -5.87 17.28 12.48
N ARG A 90 -6.11 16.11 13.08
CA ARG A 90 -5.70 14.82 12.55
C ARG A 90 -6.29 14.53 11.17
N LYS A 91 -7.56 14.91 10.93
CA LYS A 91 -8.22 14.67 9.64
C LYS A 91 -7.67 15.58 8.55
N ALA A 92 -7.50 16.85 8.85
CA ALA A 92 -6.96 17.81 7.89
C ALA A 92 -5.54 17.43 7.49
N VAL A 93 -4.65 17.16 8.46
CA VAL A 93 -3.27 16.76 8.19
C VAL A 93 -3.22 15.43 7.44
N TYR A 94 -4.03 14.44 7.82
CA TYR A 94 -4.11 13.16 7.09
C TYR A 94 -4.47 13.37 5.62
N SER A 95 -5.51 14.16 5.33
CA SER A 95 -5.93 14.47 3.96
C SER A 95 -4.79 15.15 3.19
N LYS A 96 -4.12 16.10 3.82
CA LYS A 96 -2.99 16.82 3.21
C LYS A 96 -1.80 15.91 2.90
N MET A 97 -1.49 14.96 3.78
CA MET A 97 -0.46 13.96 3.53
C MET A 97 -0.79 13.09 2.31
N VAL A 98 -2.06 12.72 2.12
CA VAL A 98 -2.51 11.96 0.94
C VAL A 98 -2.40 12.82 -0.33
N GLU A 99 -2.81 14.09 -0.29
CA GLU A 99 -2.68 15.04 -1.41
C GLU A 99 -1.21 15.19 -1.83
N ILE A 100 -0.30 15.39 -0.88
CA ILE A 100 1.14 15.53 -1.17
C ILE A 100 1.71 14.25 -1.81
N MET A 101 1.28 13.08 -1.36
CA MET A 101 1.68 11.82 -1.98
C MET A 101 1.14 11.71 -3.42
N ASP A 102 -0.10 12.11 -3.65
CA ASP A 102 -0.72 12.12 -4.98
C ASP A 102 -0.04 13.12 -5.92
N GLU A 103 0.31 14.33 -5.44
CA GLU A 103 1.16 15.29 -6.16
C GLU A 103 2.48 14.62 -6.61
N GLY A 104 3.14 13.88 -5.72
CA GLY A 104 4.37 13.14 -6.03
C GLY A 104 4.17 12.09 -7.12
N VAL A 105 3.07 11.32 -7.05
CA VAL A 105 2.70 10.37 -8.11
C VAL A 105 2.46 11.10 -9.44
N GLY A 106 1.76 12.21 -9.42
CA GLY A 106 1.51 13.06 -10.59
C GLY A 106 2.82 13.52 -11.26
N ARG A 107 3.79 13.97 -10.47
CA ARG A 107 5.12 14.38 -10.95
C ARG A 107 5.89 13.22 -11.60
N ILE A 108 5.82 12.03 -11.04
CA ILE A 108 6.44 10.82 -11.62
C ILE A 108 5.78 10.46 -12.95
N VAL A 109 4.46 10.50 -13.04
CA VAL A 109 3.73 10.26 -14.30
C VAL A 109 4.13 11.27 -15.37
N SER A 110 4.15 12.56 -15.04
CA SER A 110 4.57 13.63 -15.95
C SER A 110 6.01 13.44 -16.44
N LYS A 111 6.91 13.01 -15.55
CA LYS A 111 8.30 12.70 -15.91
C LYS A 111 8.42 11.55 -16.93
N LEU A 112 7.63 10.51 -16.73
CA LEU A 112 7.57 9.40 -17.68
C LEU A 112 6.98 9.81 -19.03
N GLU A 113 6.04 10.76 -19.06
CA GLU A 113 5.49 11.34 -20.29
C GLU A 113 6.53 12.21 -21.01
N GLU A 114 7.21 13.10 -20.29
CA GLU A 114 8.29 13.96 -20.79
C GLU A 114 9.39 13.14 -21.50
N LEU A 115 9.71 11.98 -20.95
CA LEU A 115 10.74 11.08 -21.45
C LEU A 115 10.24 10.06 -22.50
N ASP A 116 8.96 10.14 -22.91
CA ASP A 116 8.28 9.17 -23.79
C ASP A 116 8.33 7.70 -23.28
N LEU A 117 8.48 7.51 -21.98
CA LEU A 117 8.52 6.19 -21.34
C LEU A 117 7.13 5.70 -20.92
N ARG A 118 6.16 6.61 -20.79
CA ARG A 118 4.84 6.34 -20.22
C ARG A 118 4.09 5.19 -20.87
N LYS A 119 4.14 5.12 -22.20
CA LYS A 119 3.45 4.07 -22.98
C LYS A 119 3.96 2.67 -22.67
N ASN A 120 5.26 2.53 -22.35
CA ASN A 120 5.89 1.25 -22.07
C ASN A 120 6.23 1.05 -20.60
N THR A 121 5.59 1.77 -19.71
CA THR A 121 5.76 1.63 -18.25
C THR A 121 4.46 1.17 -17.60
N LEU A 122 4.51 0.03 -16.90
CA LEU A 122 3.47 -0.38 -15.95
C LEU A 122 3.64 0.41 -14.67
N ILE A 123 2.62 1.17 -14.29
CA ILE A 123 2.52 1.79 -12.96
C ILE A 123 1.52 1.01 -12.14
N VAL A 124 1.92 0.63 -10.94
CA VAL A 124 1.03 -0.02 -9.95
C VAL A 124 1.01 0.83 -8.69
N PHE A 125 -0.18 1.15 -8.23
CA PHE A 125 -0.41 1.78 -6.93
C PHE A 125 -1.26 0.88 -6.07
N CYS A 126 -0.87 0.66 -4.83
CA CYS A 126 -1.68 -0.04 -3.83
C CYS A 126 -1.29 0.43 -2.42
N SER A 127 -2.21 0.25 -1.46
CA SER A 127 -1.90 0.37 -0.04
C SER A 127 -1.50 -1.00 0.52
N ASP A 128 -0.77 -1.00 1.62
CA ASP A 128 -0.33 -2.22 2.33
C ASP A 128 -1.44 -2.84 3.18
N ASN A 129 -2.32 -2.02 3.75
CA ASN A 129 -3.42 -2.42 4.62
C ASN A 129 -4.52 -1.36 4.65
N GLY A 130 -5.67 -1.71 5.22
CA GLY A 130 -6.78 -0.79 5.42
C GLY A 130 -6.46 0.38 6.35
N PRO A 131 -7.33 1.38 6.44
CA PRO A 131 -7.03 2.64 7.11
C PRO A 131 -6.84 2.49 8.61
N ALA A 132 -5.99 3.35 9.18
CA ALA A 132 -5.97 3.70 10.59
C ALA A 132 -7.21 4.57 10.93
N PRO A 133 -7.44 4.92 12.22
CA PRO A 133 -8.65 5.66 12.61
C PRO A 133 -8.91 6.97 11.89
N ASP A 134 -7.88 7.62 11.35
CA ASP A 134 -7.99 8.91 10.66
C ASP A 134 -8.38 8.79 9.19
N GLY A 135 -8.23 7.59 8.61
CA GLY A 135 -8.61 7.29 7.24
C GLY A 135 -9.99 6.66 7.11
N SER A 136 -10.44 6.47 5.87
CA SER A 136 -11.73 5.87 5.52
C SER A 136 -11.57 4.56 4.77
N SER A 137 -12.33 3.54 5.17
CA SER A 137 -12.45 2.27 4.44
C SER A 137 -13.49 2.31 3.31
N GLY A 138 -14.08 3.48 3.03
CA GLY A 138 -15.15 3.59 2.04
C GLY A 138 -16.43 2.81 2.43
N GLY A 139 -16.72 2.70 3.72
CA GLY A 139 -17.88 1.98 4.26
C GLY A 139 -17.67 0.48 4.46
N LEU A 140 -16.51 -0.08 4.11
CA LEU A 140 -16.19 -1.46 4.41
C LEU A 140 -16.00 -1.68 5.90
N ARG A 141 -16.50 -2.81 6.41
CA ARG A 141 -16.35 -3.17 7.83
C ARG A 141 -14.90 -3.39 8.19
N GLY A 142 -14.49 -2.87 9.35
CA GLY A 142 -13.15 -3.05 9.89
C GLY A 142 -12.16 -1.98 9.43
N ARG A 143 -10.91 -2.16 9.85
CA ARG A 143 -9.78 -1.25 9.61
C ARG A 143 -8.46 -2.00 9.81
N LYS A 144 -7.32 -1.31 9.68
CA LYS A 144 -5.97 -1.84 9.93
C LYS A 144 -5.94 -2.78 11.15
N GLY A 145 -5.36 -3.96 10.98
CA GLY A 145 -5.26 -4.97 12.05
C GLY A 145 -6.52 -5.83 12.22
N GLN A 146 -7.49 -5.78 11.31
CA GLN A 146 -8.68 -6.61 11.33
C GLN A 146 -8.83 -7.42 10.04
N VAL A 147 -9.45 -8.60 10.14
CA VAL A 147 -9.63 -9.53 9.01
C VAL A 147 -10.93 -9.34 8.24
N PHE A 148 -11.68 -8.28 8.51
CA PHE A 148 -12.81 -7.82 7.71
C PHE A 148 -12.33 -7.07 6.46
N GLU A 149 -13.20 -6.88 5.47
CA GLU A 149 -12.85 -6.24 4.19
C GLU A 149 -12.13 -4.90 4.38
N GLY A 150 -12.60 -4.04 5.30
CA GLY A 150 -11.95 -2.75 5.59
C GLY A 150 -10.54 -2.85 6.17
N GLY A 151 -10.10 -4.03 6.63
CA GLY A 151 -8.75 -4.24 7.13
C GLY A 151 -7.72 -4.57 6.06
N HIS A 152 -8.14 -5.12 4.92
CA HIS A 152 -7.22 -5.61 3.88
C HIS A 152 -7.66 -5.34 2.44
N ARG A 153 -8.92 -4.93 2.20
CA ARG A 153 -9.36 -4.50 0.88
C ARG A 153 -9.04 -3.02 0.69
N VAL A 154 -8.04 -2.76 -0.11
CA VAL A 154 -7.41 -1.44 -0.31
C VAL A 154 -7.52 -1.02 -1.77
N PRO A 155 -7.33 0.27 -2.09
CA PRO A 155 -7.17 0.70 -3.47
C PRO A 155 -6.04 -0.05 -4.16
N GLY A 156 -6.28 -0.45 -5.41
CA GLY A 156 -5.28 -1.08 -6.27
C GLY A 156 -5.48 -0.59 -7.70
N ILE A 157 -4.45 0.00 -8.29
CA ILE A 157 -4.48 0.55 -9.65
C ILE A 157 -3.35 -0.07 -10.45
N PHE A 158 -3.68 -0.60 -11.63
CA PHE A 158 -2.72 -1.06 -12.61
C PHE A 158 -2.90 -0.24 -13.88
N ASN A 159 -1.87 0.47 -14.27
CA ASN A 159 -1.95 1.33 -15.43
C ASN A 159 -0.76 1.10 -16.39
N TRP A 160 -1.07 0.61 -17.59
CA TRP A 160 -0.12 0.44 -18.69
C TRP A 160 -0.81 0.78 -20.00
N PRO A 161 -0.67 2.03 -20.50
CA PRO A 161 -1.47 2.53 -21.61
C PRO A 161 -1.42 1.68 -22.88
N SER A 162 -0.29 1.04 -23.18
CA SER A 162 -0.15 0.22 -24.40
C SER A 162 -0.59 -1.24 -24.24
N ARG A 163 -0.85 -1.73 -23.01
CA ARG A 163 -1.05 -3.17 -22.77
C ARG A 163 -2.25 -3.54 -21.92
N LEU A 164 -2.80 -2.60 -21.14
CA LEU A 164 -3.97 -2.80 -20.31
C LEU A 164 -5.16 -1.96 -20.81
N PRO A 165 -6.38 -2.45 -20.68
CA PRO A 165 -7.58 -1.70 -21.05
C PRO A 165 -7.72 -0.45 -20.18
N LYS A 166 -8.33 0.60 -20.74
CA LYS A 166 -8.56 1.87 -20.08
C LYS A 166 -9.92 1.89 -19.39
N GLY A 167 -9.98 2.34 -18.14
CA GLY A 167 -11.23 2.56 -17.42
C GLY A 167 -11.93 1.28 -16.92
N GLU A 168 -11.26 0.13 -17.00
CA GLU A 168 -11.83 -1.14 -16.57
C GLU A 168 -11.69 -1.37 -15.07
N VAL A 169 -12.67 -2.08 -14.50
CA VAL A 169 -12.66 -2.51 -13.11
C VAL A 169 -12.47 -4.02 -13.04
N CYS A 170 -11.30 -4.46 -12.59
CA CYS A 170 -11.01 -5.86 -12.37
C CYS A 170 -11.72 -6.36 -11.09
N GLN A 171 -12.67 -7.30 -11.23
CA GLN A 171 -13.41 -7.89 -10.09
C GLN A 171 -12.65 -9.03 -9.41
N THR A 172 -11.62 -9.56 -10.03
CA THR A 172 -10.78 -10.61 -9.43
C THR A 172 -10.04 -10.06 -8.21
N PRO A 173 -10.15 -10.69 -7.04
CA PRO A 173 -9.33 -10.30 -5.88
C PRO A 173 -7.85 -10.49 -6.20
N ILE A 174 -7.06 -9.44 -6.03
CA ILE A 174 -5.61 -9.43 -6.23
C ILE A 174 -4.94 -9.19 -4.87
N LEU A 175 -3.90 -9.96 -4.57
CA LEU A 175 -3.10 -9.81 -3.36
C LEU A 175 -1.68 -9.33 -3.72
N THR A 176 -0.99 -8.73 -2.77
CA THR A 176 0.39 -8.27 -3.00
C THR A 176 1.34 -9.41 -3.37
N MET A 177 1.09 -10.64 -2.93
CA MET A 177 1.86 -11.82 -3.33
C MET A 177 1.71 -12.16 -4.83
N ASP A 178 0.67 -11.67 -5.51
CA ASP A 178 0.47 -11.86 -6.95
C ASP A 178 1.33 -10.92 -7.79
N LEU A 179 1.86 -9.86 -7.20
CA LEU A 179 2.64 -8.85 -7.92
C LEU A 179 3.89 -9.45 -8.54
N LEU A 180 4.63 -10.28 -7.78
CA LEU A 180 5.86 -10.90 -8.29
C LEU A 180 5.63 -11.75 -9.55
N PRO A 181 4.75 -12.78 -9.55
CA PRO A 181 4.52 -13.57 -10.77
C PRO A 181 3.95 -12.74 -11.91
N THR A 182 3.10 -11.75 -11.62
CA THR A 182 2.54 -10.85 -12.62
C THR A 182 3.59 -9.96 -13.26
N PHE A 183 4.48 -9.34 -12.47
CA PHE A 183 5.55 -8.49 -13.00
C PHE A 183 6.56 -9.28 -13.83
N VAL A 184 6.94 -10.48 -13.37
CA VAL A 184 7.82 -11.35 -14.15
C VAL A 184 7.19 -11.71 -15.50
N SER A 185 5.92 -12.09 -15.52
CA SER A 185 5.17 -12.41 -16.75
C SER A 185 5.07 -11.19 -17.69
N MET A 186 4.68 -10.03 -17.15
CA MET A 186 4.55 -8.79 -17.93
C MET A 186 5.89 -8.28 -18.49
N ALA A 187 6.99 -8.56 -17.80
CA ALA A 187 8.35 -8.28 -18.28
C ALA A 187 8.88 -9.32 -19.31
N GLY A 188 8.08 -10.34 -19.64
CA GLY A 188 8.49 -11.41 -20.57
C GLY A 188 9.38 -12.47 -19.94
N GLY A 189 9.52 -12.45 -18.61
CA GLY A 189 10.27 -13.44 -17.86
C GLY A 189 9.48 -14.71 -17.55
N LYS A 190 10.16 -15.70 -16.96
CA LYS A 190 9.58 -16.95 -16.48
C LYS A 190 10.09 -17.27 -15.08
N ILE A 191 9.20 -17.74 -14.22
CA ILE A 191 9.57 -18.26 -12.91
C ILE A 191 9.95 -19.72 -13.06
N GLY A 192 11.14 -20.08 -12.60
CA GLY A 192 11.61 -21.45 -12.70
C GLY A 192 10.73 -22.42 -11.91
N PRO A 193 10.56 -23.69 -12.39
CA PRO A 193 9.64 -24.67 -11.82
C PRO A 193 9.97 -25.05 -10.37
N GLN A 194 11.20 -24.82 -9.94
CA GLN A 194 11.67 -25.08 -8.57
C GLN A 194 11.10 -24.08 -7.54
N ARG A 195 10.60 -22.91 -7.99
CA ARG A 195 10.07 -21.87 -7.11
C ARG A 195 8.56 -22.01 -6.98
N LYS A 196 8.11 -22.49 -5.84
CA LYS A 196 6.68 -22.47 -5.48
C LYS A 196 6.33 -21.08 -4.97
N LEU A 197 5.36 -20.43 -5.61
CA LEU A 197 4.80 -19.15 -5.18
C LEU A 197 3.39 -19.36 -4.66
N ASP A 198 3.02 -18.60 -3.63
CA ASP A 198 1.65 -18.53 -3.14
C ASP A 198 0.77 -17.65 -4.04
N GLY A 199 1.37 -16.61 -4.65
CA GLY A 199 0.72 -15.73 -5.62
C GLY A 199 0.60 -16.35 -7.01
N ILE A 200 -0.30 -15.80 -7.81
CA ILE A 200 -0.55 -16.19 -9.20
C ILE A 200 -0.34 -15.02 -10.15
N ASP A 201 -0.05 -15.31 -11.42
CA ASP A 201 -0.06 -14.30 -12.47
C ASP A 201 -1.49 -13.87 -12.78
N VAL A 202 -1.80 -12.60 -12.55
CA VAL A 202 -3.11 -12.00 -12.77
C VAL A 202 -3.20 -11.19 -14.07
N THR A 203 -2.21 -11.27 -14.94
CA THR A 203 -2.15 -10.54 -16.23
C THR A 203 -3.44 -10.73 -17.05
N ARG A 204 -3.98 -11.94 -17.09
CA ARG A 204 -5.22 -12.23 -17.82
C ARG A 204 -6.44 -11.55 -17.19
N ALA A 205 -6.52 -11.54 -15.85
CA ALA A 205 -7.59 -10.85 -15.13
C ALA A 205 -7.54 -9.33 -15.35
N LEU A 206 -6.34 -8.74 -15.34
CA LEU A 206 -6.14 -7.32 -15.63
C LEU A 206 -6.51 -6.94 -17.08
N LYS A 207 -6.59 -7.91 -17.98
CA LYS A 207 -7.07 -7.76 -19.38
C LYS A 207 -8.55 -8.15 -19.54
N GLY A 208 -9.29 -8.26 -18.45
CA GLY A 208 -10.73 -8.54 -18.47
C GLY A 208 -11.13 -10.03 -18.50
N ALA A 209 -10.18 -10.97 -18.47
CA ALA A 209 -10.53 -12.39 -18.43
C ALA A 209 -10.97 -12.83 -17.04
N VAL A 210 -11.95 -13.69 -16.97
CA VAL A 210 -12.30 -14.40 -15.72
C VAL A 210 -11.24 -15.45 -15.45
N ILE A 211 -10.66 -15.44 -14.25
CA ILE A 211 -9.72 -16.45 -13.81
C ILE A 211 -10.21 -17.14 -12.54
N THR A 212 -9.97 -18.44 -12.45
CA THR A 212 -10.24 -19.21 -11.24
C THR A 212 -9.16 -18.95 -10.21
N ARG A 213 -9.56 -18.70 -8.97
CA ARG A 213 -8.67 -18.46 -7.87
C ARG A 213 -8.91 -19.42 -6.72
N LYS A 214 -7.85 -19.94 -6.12
CA LYS A 214 -7.95 -20.73 -4.88
C LYS A 214 -8.46 -19.85 -3.73
N PRO A 215 -9.03 -20.45 -2.68
CA PRO A 215 -9.42 -19.71 -1.49
C PRO A 215 -8.27 -18.86 -0.92
N LEU A 216 -8.61 -17.69 -0.44
CA LEU A 216 -7.69 -16.69 0.12
C LEU A 216 -7.82 -16.70 1.64
N PHE A 217 -6.68 -16.59 2.32
CA PHE A 217 -6.62 -16.72 3.78
C PHE A 217 -5.96 -15.48 4.40
N TRP A 218 -6.52 -15.03 5.50
CA TRP A 218 -5.95 -13.95 6.32
C TRP A 218 -5.88 -14.37 7.78
N LYS A 219 -4.81 -13.96 8.45
CA LYS A 219 -4.63 -14.14 9.89
C LYS A 219 -4.06 -12.86 10.49
N HIS A 220 -4.69 -12.39 11.55
CA HIS A 220 -4.15 -11.30 12.37
C HIS A 220 -4.40 -11.60 13.86
N GLY A 221 -3.33 -11.79 14.60
CA GLY A 221 -3.41 -12.31 15.97
C GLY A 221 -4.14 -13.66 15.99
N ALA A 222 -5.21 -13.75 16.79
CA ALA A 222 -6.07 -14.94 16.87
C ALA A 222 -7.25 -14.91 15.90
N SER A 223 -7.47 -13.83 15.14
CA SER A 223 -8.53 -13.71 14.17
C SER A 223 -8.12 -14.27 12.81
N LEU A 224 -9.04 -14.95 12.15
CA LEU A 224 -8.84 -15.63 10.88
C LEU A 224 -9.94 -15.24 9.90
N ALA A 225 -9.64 -15.24 8.61
CA ALA A 225 -10.65 -15.21 7.57
C ALA A 225 -10.24 -16.10 6.40
N VAL A 226 -11.24 -16.66 5.72
CA VAL A 226 -11.09 -17.33 4.44
C VAL A 226 -12.15 -16.80 3.49
N ARG A 227 -11.75 -16.53 2.26
CA ARG A 227 -12.64 -16.16 1.17
C ARG A 227 -12.51 -17.16 0.04
N ASP A 228 -13.63 -17.73 -0.37
CA ASP A 228 -13.75 -18.60 -1.54
C ASP A 228 -14.85 -18.03 -2.47
N GLY A 229 -14.44 -17.52 -3.61
CA GLY A 229 -15.32 -16.77 -4.50
C GLY A 229 -15.98 -15.58 -3.78
N ASP A 230 -17.29 -15.60 -3.69
CA ASP A 230 -18.11 -14.59 -3.04
C ASP A 230 -18.32 -14.85 -1.54
N TRP A 231 -18.01 -16.04 -1.07
CA TRP A 231 -18.20 -16.39 0.33
C TRP A 231 -17.00 -16.06 1.18
N LYS A 232 -17.26 -15.50 2.35
CA LYS A 232 -16.21 -15.19 3.33
C LYS A 232 -16.62 -15.62 4.73
N LEU A 233 -15.82 -16.51 5.30
CA LEU A 233 -15.92 -16.93 6.70
C LEU A 233 -14.91 -16.13 7.50
N VAL A 234 -15.37 -15.55 8.61
CA VAL A 234 -14.53 -14.78 9.53
C VAL A 234 -14.63 -15.38 10.93
N VAL A 235 -13.48 -15.60 11.54
CA VAL A 235 -13.41 -16.00 12.95
C VAL A 235 -12.71 -14.88 13.71
N THR A 236 -13.41 -14.23 14.63
CA THR A 236 -12.81 -13.24 15.51
C THR A 236 -12.70 -13.79 16.93
N VAL A 237 -11.58 -13.50 17.58
CA VAL A 237 -11.34 -13.90 18.96
C VAL A 237 -11.15 -12.64 19.81
N GLY A 238 -12.19 -12.27 20.55
CA GLY A 238 -12.13 -11.22 21.55
C GLY A 238 -11.74 -11.76 22.92
N LYS A 239 -11.53 -10.88 23.89
CA LYS A 239 -11.12 -11.26 25.27
C LYS A 239 -12.10 -12.25 25.94
N LYS A 240 -13.38 -12.22 25.60
CA LYS A 240 -14.44 -13.00 26.26
C LYS A 240 -15.23 -13.93 25.32
N LYS A 241 -15.10 -13.78 24.00
CA LYS A 241 -15.96 -14.52 23.06
C LYS A 241 -15.26 -14.73 21.72
N LYS A 242 -15.36 -15.96 21.22
CA LYS A 242 -15.09 -16.34 19.83
C LYS A 242 -16.38 -16.16 19.02
N GLN A 243 -16.31 -15.54 17.87
CA GLN A 243 -17.43 -15.42 16.93
C GLN A 243 -17.02 -16.04 15.61
N VAL A 244 -17.96 -16.76 15.02
CA VAL A 244 -17.86 -17.27 13.64
C VAL A 244 -18.92 -16.54 12.83
N LEU A 245 -18.53 -15.94 11.72
CA LEU A 245 -19.38 -15.09 10.91
C LEU A 245 -19.22 -15.51 9.45
N LEU A 246 -20.33 -15.61 8.72
CA LEU A 246 -20.35 -15.95 7.30
C LEU A 246 -21.01 -14.82 6.52
N PHE A 247 -20.39 -14.44 5.39
CA PHE A 247 -20.88 -13.36 4.52
C PHE A 247 -20.86 -13.79 3.06
N ASN A 248 -21.80 -13.25 2.28
CA ASN A 248 -21.76 -13.30 0.82
C ASN A 248 -21.35 -11.91 0.31
N LEU A 249 -20.10 -11.74 -0.10
CA LEU A 249 -19.53 -10.44 -0.48
C LEU A 249 -20.10 -9.87 -1.79
N ALA A 250 -20.72 -10.68 -2.65
CA ALA A 250 -21.42 -10.18 -3.83
C ALA A 250 -22.69 -9.40 -3.47
N LYS A 251 -23.34 -9.79 -2.35
CA LYS A 251 -24.60 -9.18 -1.87
C LYS A 251 -24.37 -8.22 -0.69
N ASP A 252 -23.32 -8.46 0.08
CA ASP A 252 -23.00 -7.74 1.32
C ASP A 252 -21.49 -7.49 1.43
N ARG A 253 -20.99 -6.60 0.59
CA ARG A 253 -19.56 -6.22 0.60
C ARG A 253 -19.10 -5.62 1.92
N ASN A 254 -20.03 -5.05 2.68
CA ASN A 254 -19.73 -4.37 3.94
C ASN A 254 -19.81 -5.31 5.16
N GLU A 255 -20.07 -6.59 4.95
CA GLU A 255 -20.09 -7.62 6.01
C GLU A 255 -21.03 -7.27 7.18
N VAL A 256 -22.25 -6.79 6.86
CA VAL A 256 -23.26 -6.36 7.84
C VAL A 256 -24.13 -7.56 8.25
N ASN A 257 -24.53 -8.40 7.28
CA ASN A 257 -25.50 -9.47 7.47
C ASN A 257 -24.80 -10.81 7.69
N ASN A 258 -24.72 -11.24 8.93
CA ASN A 258 -24.16 -12.56 9.27
C ASN A 258 -25.13 -13.68 8.88
N LEU A 259 -24.63 -14.67 8.13
CA LEU A 259 -25.36 -15.82 7.61
C LEU A 259 -24.96 -17.14 8.28
N SER A 260 -24.18 -17.10 9.41
CA SER A 260 -23.78 -18.31 10.14
C SER A 260 -24.87 -18.84 11.02
#